data_f3f9fa09f75e7b7258fa4480fd4f039c
#
_entry.id   f3f9fa09f75e7b7258fa4480fd4f039c
#
_cell.length_a   1.000
_cell.length_b   1.000
_cell.length_c   1.000
_cell.angle_alpha   90.00
_cell.angle_beta   90.00
_cell.angle_gamma   90.00
#
_symmetry.space_group_name_H-M   'P 1'
#
loop_
_entity.id
_entity.type
_entity.pdbx_description
1 polymer ?
#
loop_
_entity_poly.entity_id
_entity_poly.type
_entity_poly.pdbx_seq_one_letter_code
_entity_poly.pdbx_strand_id
1 'polypeptide(L)'
;MSAENILKVPFSKPSISEEEEKAVIEVIRSGWLTTGKVTLEFEKEFSDFMNSTLDDEKQQVISLAVNSNTSGMILAMNACGVKEGTAIITTPYTFVSTAACAKHLGADVIFCDVEKDSYNIDADKIEQILIENEKTHKADIKAIVPVHIAGNVCNMKKIMMLAKKYNLKVIEDAAHSFPSKTDMGYAGTIGDIGVFSFYATKPLTTGEGGMVCTKDPELAKTMQVMRMHGMDRTTWDRYTSPKASWQYDIVAPGFKFNLPDILSAIGRVQLKKTNDFFEKRKHIAALYNNGFKDVDFVQIPPDSDGNAWHLYLMRLNLEKLKIDRDEFSRQLQQNGIGVSMHFIPLFHFSYWQNLDADFTKENFPNAENQFIRTITLPLWPDMTDEMAYDTINAVIKIGSENHAC
;
A
#
# COMPACT_ATOMS: atom_id res chain seq x y z
N MET A 1 -25.28 -18.61 21.41
CA MET A 1 -24.54 -17.66 20.52
C MET A 1 -25.52 -16.55 20.21
N SER A 2 -25.22 -15.34 20.71
CA SER A 2 -26.03 -14.14 20.46
C SER A 2 -26.03 -13.90 18.94
N ALA A 3 -27.16 -13.46 18.38
CA ALA A 3 -27.26 -13.04 16.98
C ALA A 3 -26.15 -12.04 16.71
N GLU A 4 -25.19 -12.43 15.88
CA GLU A 4 -24.17 -11.50 15.37
C GLU A 4 -24.94 -10.34 14.74
N ASN A 5 -24.69 -9.13 15.22
CA ASN A 5 -25.15 -7.91 14.58
C ASN A 5 -24.47 -7.85 13.21
N ILE A 6 -25.09 -8.45 12.20
CA ILE A 6 -24.60 -8.41 10.82
C ILE A 6 -24.74 -6.94 10.39
N LEU A 7 -23.61 -6.28 10.16
CA LEU A 7 -23.60 -4.91 9.65
C LEU A 7 -24.38 -4.85 8.33
N LYS A 8 -25.26 -3.85 8.18
CA LYS A 8 -26.01 -3.62 6.95
C LYS A 8 -25.05 -3.36 5.78
N VAL A 9 -23.99 -2.57 6.06
CA VAL A 9 -22.91 -2.27 5.12
C VAL A 9 -21.57 -2.65 5.79
N PRO A 10 -20.95 -3.80 5.43
CA PRO A 10 -19.65 -4.17 5.97
C PRO A 10 -18.57 -3.19 5.51
N PHE A 11 -17.45 -3.08 6.25
CA PHE A 11 -16.37 -2.18 5.88
C PHE A 11 -15.71 -2.54 4.54
N SER A 12 -15.50 -3.82 4.29
CA SER A 12 -14.90 -4.33 3.05
C SER A 12 -15.32 -5.78 2.82
N LYS A 13 -15.38 -6.16 1.55
CA LYS A 13 -15.60 -7.55 1.12
C LYS A 13 -14.79 -7.80 -0.15
N PRO A 14 -13.94 -8.86 -0.19
CA PRO A 14 -13.25 -9.22 -1.42
C PRO A 14 -14.25 -9.66 -2.49
N SER A 15 -14.01 -9.25 -3.74
CA SER A 15 -14.80 -9.69 -4.89
C SER A 15 -14.19 -10.98 -5.44
N ILE A 16 -14.79 -12.11 -5.11
CA ILE A 16 -14.36 -13.46 -5.52
C ILE A 16 -15.51 -14.12 -6.29
N SER A 17 -15.20 -14.81 -7.36
CA SER A 17 -16.15 -15.53 -8.21
C SER A 17 -15.73 -16.99 -8.43
N GLU A 18 -16.52 -17.74 -9.18
CA GLU A 18 -16.18 -19.11 -9.59
C GLU A 18 -14.88 -19.20 -10.42
N GLU A 19 -14.42 -18.10 -11.01
CA GLU A 19 -13.18 -18.10 -11.80
C GLU A 19 -11.95 -18.28 -10.90
N GLU A 20 -11.91 -17.60 -9.75
CA GLU A 20 -10.86 -17.80 -8.75
C GLU A 20 -10.92 -19.20 -8.16
N GLU A 21 -12.12 -19.72 -7.86
CA GLU A 21 -12.30 -21.09 -7.36
C GLU A 21 -11.75 -22.12 -8.35
N LYS A 22 -12.11 -22.00 -9.64
CA LYS A 22 -11.63 -22.91 -10.70
C LYS A 22 -10.12 -22.84 -10.84
N ALA A 23 -9.53 -21.64 -10.85
CA ALA A 23 -8.09 -21.46 -10.97
C ALA A 23 -7.32 -22.12 -9.81
N VAL A 24 -7.80 -22.01 -8.58
CA VAL A 24 -7.21 -22.68 -7.41
C VAL A 24 -7.34 -24.19 -7.50
N ILE A 25 -8.50 -24.71 -7.91
CA ILE A 25 -8.74 -26.14 -8.07
C ILE A 25 -7.79 -26.75 -9.12
N GLU A 26 -7.52 -26.04 -10.22
CA GLU A 26 -6.57 -26.47 -11.25
C GLU A 26 -5.15 -26.60 -10.68
N VAL A 27 -4.70 -25.64 -9.87
CA VAL A 27 -3.40 -25.73 -9.19
C VAL A 27 -3.34 -26.90 -8.24
N ILE A 28 -4.38 -27.12 -7.42
CA ILE A 28 -4.44 -28.28 -6.50
C ILE A 28 -4.35 -29.60 -7.27
N ARG A 29 -5.07 -29.72 -8.38
CA ARG A 29 -5.08 -30.93 -9.23
C ARG A 29 -3.76 -31.16 -9.96
N SER A 30 -3.01 -30.09 -10.25
CA SER A 30 -1.67 -30.23 -10.86
C SER A 30 -0.64 -30.90 -9.93
N GLY A 31 -0.87 -30.85 -8.61
CA GLY A 31 0.07 -31.34 -7.61
C GLY A 31 1.26 -30.41 -7.35
N TRP A 32 1.37 -29.28 -8.07
CA TRP A 32 2.43 -28.28 -7.87
C TRP A 32 1.88 -27.07 -7.10
N LEU A 33 2.13 -27.01 -5.80
CA LEU A 33 1.48 -26.05 -4.89
C LEU A 33 2.35 -24.83 -4.57
N THR A 34 3.69 -24.99 -4.58
CA THR A 34 4.66 -23.91 -4.29
C THR A 34 4.89 -23.04 -5.52
N THR A 35 5.82 -22.09 -5.44
CA THR A 35 6.19 -21.22 -6.57
C THR A 35 6.60 -22.04 -7.78
N GLY A 36 5.91 -21.87 -8.88
CA GLY A 36 6.12 -22.62 -10.12
C GLY A 36 5.62 -21.82 -11.33
N LYS A 37 5.08 -22.53 -12.31
CA LYS A 37 4.62 -21.96 -13.57
C LYS A 37 3.57 -20.87 -13.39
N VAL A 38 2.58 -21.07 -12.50
CA VAL A 38 1.48 -20.12 -12.31
C VAL A 38 1.97 -18.81 -11.71
N THR A 39 2.92 -18.88 -10.78
CA THR A 39 3.56 -17.68 -10.21
C THR A 39 4.37 -16.92 -11.27
N LEU A 40 5.15 -17.63 -12.10
CA LEU A 40 5.92 -17.00 -13.18
C LEU A 40 5.02 -16.34 -14.23
N GLU A 41 3.89 -16.96 -14.56
CA GLU A 41 2.87 -16.36 -15.42
C GLU A 41 2.23 -15.12 -14.78
N PHE A 42 1.94 -15.14 -13.48
CA PHE A 42 1.43 -14.00 -12.75
C PHE A 42 2.42 -12.83 -12.75
N GLU A 43 3.70 -13.09 -12.47
CA GLU A 43 4.77 -12.08 -12.54
C GLU A 43 4.86 -11.44 -13.93
N LYS A 44 4.79 -12.27 -14.98
CA LYS A 44 4.80 -11.79 -16.36
C LYS A 44 3.55 -10.95 -16.69
N GLU A 45 2.36 -11.45 -16.40
CA GLU A 45 1.10 -10.75 -16.65
C GLU A 45 1.02 -9.42 -15.90
N PHE A 46 1.54 -9.37 -14.65
CA PHE A 46 1.63 -8.13 -13.88
C PHE A 46 2.64 -7.15 -14.49
N SER A 47 3.80 -7.64 -14.95
CA SER A 47 4.78 -6.83 -15.68
C SER A 47 4.16 -6.26 -16.97
N ASP A 48 3.48 -7.09 -17.77
CA ASP A 48 2.82 -6.69 -19.00
C ASP A 48 1.76 -5.58 -18.73
N PHE A 49 0.98 -5.72 -17.65
CA PHE A 49 0.02 -4.69 -17.22
C PHE A 49 0.72 -3.37 -16.90
N MET A 50 1.77 -3.40 -16.09
CA MET A 50 2.52 -2.19 -15.69
C MET A 50 3.25 -1.54 -16.87
N ASN A 51 3.70 -2.34 -17.84
CA ASN A 51 4.35 -1.87 -19.06
C ASN A 51 3.38 -1.27 -20.09
N SER A 52 2.08 -1.50 -19.97
CA SER A 52 1.08 -1.06 -20.95
C SER A 52 1.03 0.45 -21.19
N THR A 53 1.71 1.24 -20.37
CA THR A 53 1.77 2.71 -20.45
C THR A 53 3.17 3.25 -20.71
N LEU A 54 4.15 2.38 -20.93
CA LEU A 54 5.52 2.76 -21.20
C LEU A 54 5.80 2.71 -22.71
N ASP A 55 6.26 3.83 -23.27
CA ASP A 55 6.62 3.92 -24.69
C ASP A 55 8.05 3.40 -24.97
N ASP A 56 8.86 3.19 -23.94
CA ASP A 56 10.28 2.80 -24.06
C ASP A 56 10.45 1.29 -23.75
N GLU A 57 10.69 0.50 -24.79
CA GLU A 57 11.00 -0.93 -24.68
C GLU A 57 12.26 -1.24 -23.83
N LYS A 58 13.12 -0.24 -23.60
CA LYS A 58 14.35 -0.40 -22.79
C LYS A 58 14.14 -0.25 -21.29
N GLN A 59 12.96 0.23 -20.87
CA GLN A 59 12.63 0.47 -19.46
C GLN A 59 11.51 -0.45 -18.96
N GLN A 60 11.55 -1.72 -19.35
CA GLN A 60 10.52 -2.68 -18.97
C GLN A 60 10.52 -2.97 -17.46
N VAL A 61 9.35 -2.93 -16.86
CA VAL A 61 9.13 -3.33 -15.48
C VAL A 61 9.29 -4.84 -15.34
N ILE A 62 10.05 -5.26 -14.37
CA ILE A 62 10.21 -6.65 -13.92
C ILE A 62 9.47 -6.78 -12.60
N SER A 63 8.58 -7.76 -12.50
CA SER A 63 7.76 -8.02 -11.32
C SER A 63 8.15 -9.34 -10.66
N LEU A 64 8.23 -9.36 -9.33
CA LEU A 64 8.56 -10.52 -8.52
C LEU A 64 7.50 -10.72 -7.44
N ALA A 65 6.78 -11.83 -7.49
CA ALA A 65 5.73 -12.13 -6.52
C ALA A 65 6.31 -12.53 -5.16
N VAL A 66 5.76 -11.97 -4.09
CA VAL A 66 6.16 -12.17 -2.70
C VAL A 66 4.94 -12.49 -1.83
N ASN A 67 5.17 -13.11 -0.67
CA ASN A 67 4.09 -13.56 0.21
C ASN A 67 3.41 -12.42 1.00
N SER A 68 3.93 -11.20 0.95
CA SER A 68 3.31 -9.98 1.51
C SER A 68 4.02 -8.72 1.01
N ASN A 69 3.36 -7.56 1.11
CA ASN A 69 4.04 -6.26 0.94
C ASN A 69 5.22 -6.12 1.92
N THR A 70 5.05 -6.50 3.18
CA THR A 70 6.11 -6.44 4.20
C THR A 70 7.38 -7.16 3.76
N SER A 71 7.25 -8.38 3.23
CA SER A 71 8.38 -9.14 2.69
C SER A 71 9.01 -8.43 1.50
N GLY A 72 8.20 -7.88 0.61
CA GLY A 72 8.66 -7.08 -0.53
C GLY A 72 9.41 -5.83 -0.10
N MET A 73 8.94 -5.12 0.92
CA MET A 73 9.61 -3.94 1.48
C MET A 73 10.98 -4.29 2.08
N ILE A 74 11.10 -5.41 2.81
CA ILE A 74 12.40 -5.88 3.32
C ILE A 74 13.35 -6.18 2.16
N LEU A 75 12.88 -6.87 1.11
CA LEU A 75 13.70 -7.16 -0.09
C LEU A 75 14.14 -5.88 -0.80
N ALA A 76 13.22 -4.93 -1.00
CA ALA A 76 13.49 -3.66 -1.67
C ALA A 76 14.52 -2.82 -0.89
N MET A 77 14.33 -2.69 0.41
CA MET A 77 15.28 -1.97 1.29
C MET A 77 16.64 -2.63 1.32
N ASN A 78 16.70 -3.96 1.46
CA ASN A 78 17.95 -4.73 1.42
C ASN A 78 18.69 -4.53 0.09
N ALA A 79 17.99 -4.63 -1.06
CA ALA A 79 18.55 -4.42 -2.39
C ALA A 79 19.08 -2.98 -2.61
N CYS A 80 18.48 -2.00 -1.93
CA CYS A 80 18.91 -0.60 -1.94
C CYS A 80 20.02 -0.28 -0.92
N GLY A 81 20.58 -1.29 -0.24
CA GLY A 81 21.68 -1.14 0.70
C GLY A 81 21.28 -0.61 2.09
N VAL A 82 19.99 -0.70 2.43
CA VAL A 82 19.50 -0.40 3.80
C VAL A 82 19.95 -1.50 4.75
N LYS A 83 20.66 -1.13 5.82
CA LYS A 83 21.26 -2.03 6.80
C LYS A 83 21.60 -1.28 8.09
N GLU A 84 22.18 -1.97 9.07
CA GLU A 84 22.71 -1.33 10.28
C GLU A 84 23.64 -0.16 9.95
N GLY A 85 23.48 0.96 10.67
CA GLY A 85 24.22 2.21 10.46
C GLY A 85 23.74 3.08 9.30
N THR A 86 22.68 2.67 8.59
CA THR A 86 22.03 3.49 7.56
C THR A 86 20.64 3.95 7.98
N ALA A 87 20.02 4.84 7.19
CA ALA A 87 18.67 5.35 7.46
C ALA A 87 17.79 5.40 6.21
N ILE A 88 16.47 5.42 6.44
CA ILE A 88 15.47 5.78 5.42
C ILE A 88 14.69 7.02 5.86
N ILE A 89 14.09 7.73 4.90
CA ILE A 89 13.07 8.76 5.17
C ILE A 89 11.70 8.20 4.81
N THR A 90 10.72 8.27 5.73
CA THR A 90 9.33 7.91 5.48
C THR A 90 8.38 8.74 6.32
N THR A 91 7.06 8.48 6.24
CA THR A 91 6.03 9.18 7.00
C THR A 91 5.64 8.43 8.28
N PRO A 92 5.26 9.12 9.38
CA PRO A 92 4.64 8.46 10.52
C PRO A 92 3.17 8.06 10.26
N TYR A 93 2.53 8.61 9.23
CA TYR A 93 1.14 8.31 8.85
C TYR A 93 1.10 7.16 7.85
N THR A 94 1.29 5.93 8.34
CA THR A 94 1.34 4.73 7.52
C THR A 94 1.03 3.47 8.33
N PHE A 95 0.84 2.34 7.66
CA PHE A 95 0.88 1.05 8.34
C PHE A 95 2.30 0.76 8.85
N VAL A 96 2.40 0.11 10.00
CA VAL A 96 3.67 -0.11 10.71
C VAL A 96 4.76 -0.77 9.86
N SER A 97 4.41 -1.62 8.90
CA SER A 97 5.39 -2.36 8.09
C SER A 97 6.35 -1.46 7.33
N THR A 98 5.91 -0.30 6.83
CA THR A 98 6.76 0.63 6.07
C THR A 98 8.01 1.03 6.84
N ALA A 99 7.86 1.37 8.12
CA ALA A 99 8.98 1.75 8.98
C ALA A 99 9.65 0.54 9.67
N ALA A 100 8.86 -0.48 10.07
CA ALA A 100 9.37 -1.66 10.76
C ALA A 100 10.34 -2.47 9.88
N CYS A 101 10.15 -2.50 8.55
CA CYS A 101 11.06 -3.18 7.63
C CYS A 101 12.49 -2.65 7.71
N ALA A 102 12.69 -1.34 7.86
CA ALA A 102 14.02 -0.76 8.10
C ALA A 102 14.60 -1.20 9.43
N LYS A 103 13.80 -1.21 10.50
CA LYS A 103 14.24 -1.69 11.82
C LYS A 103 14.61 -3.17 11.83
N HIS A 104 13.93 -4.03 11.06
CA HIS A 104 14.32 -5.43 10.87
C HIS A 104 15.68 -5.59 10.19
N LEU A 105 16.10 -4.62 9.40
CA LEU A 105 17.44 -4.58 8.77
C LEU A 105 18.48 -3.84 9.64
N GLY A 106 18.13 -3.41 10.84
CA GLY A 106 19.00 -2.67 11.77
C GLY A 106 19.15 -1.19 11.43
N ALA A 107 18.44 -0.68 10.41
CA ALA A 107 18.54 0.70 9.97
C ALA A 107 17.69 1.66 10.83
N ASP A 108 18.01 2.93 10.76
CA ASP A 108 17.23 4.00 11.38
C ASP A 108 16.13 4.51 10.47
N VAL A 109 15.11 5.13 11.08
CA VAL A 109 13.98 5.73 10.36
C VAL A 109 13.92 7.22 10.72
N ILE A 110 14.00 8.06 9.70
CA ILE A 110 13.78 9.50 9.82
C ILE A 110 12.34 9.76 9.38
N PHE A 111 11.51 10.20 10.30
CA PHE A 111 10.12 10.49 9.99
C PHE A 111 9.94 11.91 9.47
N CYS A 112 9.14 12.03 8.42
CA CYS A 112 8.74 13.27 7.78
C CYS A 112 7.21 13.39 7.83
N ASP A 113 6.69 14.52 8.30
CA ASP A 113 5.26 14.78 8.40
C ASP A 113 4.58 14.75 7.02
N VAL A 114 3.26 14.66 7.02
CA VAL A 114 2.43 14.70 5.80
C VAL A 114 2.12 16.14 5.38
N GLU A 115 1.69 16.32 4.14
CA GLU A 115 1.15 17.58 3.63
C GLU A 115 -0.08 18.00 4.43
N LYS A 116 -0.32 19.30 4.56
CA LYS A 116 -1.37 19.86 5.41
C LYS A 116 -2.77 19.33 5.10
N ASP A 117 -3.10 19.17 3.81
CA ASP A 117 -4.43 18.77 3.36
C ASP A 117 -4.46 17.40 2.68
N SER A 118 -3.41 16.61 2.90
CA SER A 118 -3.23 15.26 2.35
C SER A 118 -2.78 14.28 3.44
N TYR A 119 -2.68 13.01 3.10
CA TYR A 119 -2.12 11.97 3.96
C TYR A 119 -0.72 11.55 3.49
N ASN A 120 -0.30 12.06 2.33
CA ASN A 120 0.96 11.73 1.72
C ASN A 120 2.10 12.53 2.33
N ILE A 121 3.28 11.95 2.31
CA ILE A 121 4.51 12.56 2.84
C ILE A 121 4.78 13.92 2.16
N ASP A 122 5.17 14.92 2.95
CA ASP A 122 5.46 16.27 2.48
C ASP A 122 6.85 16.36 1.84
N ALA A 123 6.89 16.51 0.53
CA ALA A 123 8.15 16.59 -0.22
C ALA A 123 8.98 17.87 0.09
N ASP A 124 8.36 18.94 0.57
CA ASP A 124 9.07 20.15 1.01
C ASP A 124 9.79 19.90 2.35
N LYS A 125 9.17 19.15 3.24
CA LYS A 125 9.79 18.73 4.51
C LYS A 125 10.90 17.69 4.28
N ILE A 126 10.76 16.79 3.30
CA ILE A 126 11.87 15.90 2.90
C ILE A 126 13.08 16.74 2.49
N GLU A 127 12.89 17.78 1.67
CA GLU A 127 13.98 18.66 1.26
C GLU A 127 14.67 19.32 2.46
N GLN A 128 13.93 19.81 3.44
CA GLN A 128 14.47 20.40 4.67
C GLN A 128 15.30 19.38 5.46
N ILE A 129 14.84 18.16 5.62
CA ILE A 129 15.57 17.06 6.28
C ILE A 129 16.88 16.79 5.56
N LEU A 130 16.88 16.72 4.22
CA LEU A 130 18.07 16.46 3.43
C LEU A 130 19.09 17.59 3.49
N ILE A 131 18.64 18.86 3.44
CA ILE A 131 19.51 20.04 3.62
C ILE A 131 20.17 20.04 5.00
N GLU A 132 19.41 19.70 6.05
CA GLU A 132 19.97 19.64 7.41
C GLU A 132 20.94 18.48 7.56
N ASN A 133 20.62 17.31 7.00
CA ASN A 133 21.52 16.16 7.02
C ASN A 133 22.81 16.42 6.23
N GLU A 134 22.76 17.16 5.14
CA GLU A 134 23.96 17.56 4.35
C GLU A 134 24.94 18.42 5.19
N LYS A 135 24.41 19.28 6.07
CA LYS A 135 25.24 20.12 6.98
C LYS A 135 25.78 19.32 8.16
N THR A 136 24.99 18.42 8.72
CA THR A 136 25.30 17.75 9.98
C THR A 136 25.96 16.40 9.80
N HIS A 137 25.79 15.75 8.63
CA HIS A 137 26.22 14.38 8.35
C HIS A 137 25.76 13.38 9.43
N LYS A 138 24.55 13.61 9.99
CA LYS A 138 24.02 12.84 11.13
C LYS A 138 23.63 11.42 10.74
N ALA A 139 23.19 11.21 9.50
CA ALA A 139 22.69 9.91 9.03
C ALA A 139 23.19 9.57 7.61
N ASP A 140 23.50 8.29 7.38
CA ASP A 140 23.74 7.72 6.04
C ASP A 140 22.41 7.29 5.43
N ILE A 141 21.70 8.25 4.82
CA ILE A 141 20.38 8.03 4.23
C ILE A 141 20.54 7.27 2.92
N LYS A 142 19.86 6.13 2.77
CA LYS A 142 19.89 5.29 1.55
C LYS A 142 18.66 5.47 0.67
N ALA A 143 17.50 5.66 1.27
CA ALA A 143 16.26 5.72 0.51
C ALA A 143 15.23 6.70 1.08
N ILE A 144 14.40 7.23 0.17
CA ILE A 144 13.11 7.84 0.50
C ILE A 144 12.04 6.79 0.23
N VAL A 145 11.14 6.60 1.20
CA VAL A 145 10.06 5.60 1.13
C VAL A 145 8.70 6.31 1.21
N PRO A 146 8.20 6.86 0.08
CA PRO A 146 6.86 7.44 0.03
C PRO A 146 5.79 6.35 0.11
N VAL A 147 4.67 6.67 0.77
CA VAL A 147 3.50 5.79 0.88
C VAL A 147 2.33 6.44 0.15
N HIS A 148 1.77 5.77 -0.84
CA HIS A 148 0.64 6.27 -1.63
C HIS A 148 -0.68 5.99 -0.93
N ILE A 149 -1.02 6.79 0.09
CA ILE A 149 -2.15 6.53 0.98
C ILE A 149 -3.47 6.56 0.21
N ALA A 150 -4.32 5.56 0.49
CA ALA A 150 -5.68 5.41 -0.06
C ALA A 150 -5.78 5.25 -1.60
N GLY A 151 -4.65 5.20 -2.29
CA GLY A 151 -4.58 5.19 -3.75
C GLY A 151 -4.16 6.53 -4.34
N ASN A 152 -3.98 7.54 -3.51
CA ASN A 152 -3.56 8.88 -3.93
C ASN A 152 -2.02 8.94 -4.01
N VAL A 153 -1.48 9.27 -5.18
CA VAL A 153 -0.04 9.21 -5.43
C VAL A 153 0.67 10.43 -4.80
N CYS A 154 1.80 10.18 -4.11
CA CYS A 154 2.66 11.24 -3.57
C CYS A 154 3.19 12.18 -4.67
N ASN A 155 3.70 13.34 -4.29
CA ASN A 155 4.39 14.25 -5.21
C ASN A 155 5.71 13.62 -5.72
N MET A 156 5.56 12.57 -6.55
CA MET A 156 6.70 11.80 -7.06
C MET A 156 7.65 12.65 -7.90
N LYS A 157 7.15 13.65 -8.59
CA LYS A 157 8.00 14.56 -9.38
C LYS A 157 9.06 15.25 -8.51
N LYS A 158 8.64 15.80 -7.37
CA LYS A 158 9.57 16.44 -6.43
C LYS A 158 10.44 15.42 -5.70
N ILE A 159 9.86 14.29 -5.27
CA ILE A 159 10.59 13.22 -4.58
C ILE A 159 11.72 12.67 -5.47
N MET A 160 11.45 12.37 -6.74
CA MET A 160 12.47 11.88 -7.68
C MET A 160 13.56 12.92 -7.97
N MET A 161 13.18 14.21 -8.03
CA MET A 161 14.17 15.30 -8.16
C MET A 161 15.12 15.35 -6.96
N LEU A 162 14.59 15.24 -5.74
CA LEU A 162 15.37 15.21 -4.50
C LEU A 162 16.25 13.97 -4.42
N ALA A 163 15.70 12.80 -4.72
CA ALA A 163 16.44 11.55 -4.72
C ALA A 163 17.66 11.62 -5.69
N LYS A 164 17.45 12.15 -6.89
CA LYS A 164 18.54 12.36 -7.86
C LYS A 164 19.59 13.34 -7.33
N LYS A 165 19.18 14.48 -6.74
CA LYS A 165 20.08 15.51 -6.20
C LYS A 165 20.98 14.96 -5.09
N TYR A 166 20.43 14.14 -4.21
CA TYR A 166 21.12 13.60 -3.03
C TYR A 166 21.63 12.16 -3.21
N ASN A 167 21.55 11.60 -4.42
CA ASN A 167 21.95 10.23 -4.76
C ASN A 167 21.28 9.16 -3.85
N LEU A 168 19.98 9.27 -3.68
CA LEU A 168 19.15 8.37 -2.86
C LEU A 168 18.33 7.47 -3.77
N LYS A 169 17.96 6.30 -3.24
CA LYS A 169 16.96 5.41 -3.85
C LYS A 169 15.54 5.83 -3.47
N VAL A 170 14.56 5.51 -4.31
CA VAL A 170 13.14 5.71 -4.02
C VAL A 170 12.44 4.37 -4.05
N ILE A 171 11.86 3.98 -2.89
CA ILE A 171 11.10 2.74 -2.72
C ILE A 171 9.64 3.15 -2.46
N GLU A 172 8.77 2.96 -3.46
CA GLU A 172 7.35 3.28 -3.34
C GLU A 172 6.63 2.20 -2.54
N ASP A 173 6.07 2.55 -1.37
CA ASP A 173 5.06 1.71 -0.73
C ASP A 173 3.73 1.91 -1.47
N ALA A 174 3.50 1.05 -2.45
CA ALA A 174 2.35 1.06 -3.34
C ALA A 174 1.21 0.14 -2.86
N ALA A 175 1.21 -0.23 -1.56
CA ALA A 175 0.22 -1.15 -0.98
C ALA A 175 -1.23 -0.70 -1.17
N HIS A 176 -1.49 0.58 -1.40
CA HIS A 176 -2.82 1.15 -1.59
C HIS A 176 -3.08 1.65 -3.02
N SER A 177 -2.09 1.61 -3.90
CA SER A 177 -2.14 2.40 -5.14
C SER A 177 -2.25 1.58 -6.43
N PHE A 178 -2.56 0.30 -6.36
CA PHE A 178 -2.85 -0.46 -7.58
C PHE A 178 -4.32 -0.26 -8.00
N PRO A 179 -4.61 0.18 -9.23
CA PRO A 179 -3.74 0.58 -10.33
C PRO A 179 -3.64 2.11 -10.53
N SER A 180 -3.31 2.88 -9.48
CA SER A 180 -3.17 4.34 -9.61
C SER A 180 -2.16 4.71 -10.70
N LYS A 181 -2.50 5.75 -11.47
CA LYS A 181 -1.69 6.20 -12.62
C LYS A 181 -1.54 7.71 -12.62
N THR A 182 -0.34 8.19 -12.98
CA THR A 182 -0.03 9.60 -13.19
C THR A 182 0.54 9.80 -14.60
N ASP A 183 0.89 11.03 -14.94
CA ASP A 183 1.67 11.35 -16.15
C ASP A 183 3.08 10.73 -16.17
N MET A 184 3.60 10.31 -15.00
CA MET A 184 4.88 9.61 -14.87
C MET A 184 4.76 8.07 -15.00
N GLY A 185 3.56 7.54 -15.16
CA GLY A 185 3.27 6.10 -15.21
C GLY A 185 2.47 5.58 -14.02
N TYR A 186 2.39 4.27 -13.87
CA TYR A 186 1.73 3.65 -12.72
C TYR A 186 2.53 3.87 -11.43
N ALA A 187 1.84 4.20 -10.33
CA ALA A 187 2.43 4.17 -9.00
C ALA A 187 3.06 2.81 -8.72
N GLY A 188 4.21 2.79 -8.07
CA GLY A 188 5.04 1.58 -7.89
C GLY A 188 5.95 1.27 -9.08
N THR A 189 6.01 2.15 -10.10
CA THR A 189 6.96 2.05 -11.22
C THR A 189 7.70 3.36 -11.52
N ILE A 190 7.49 4.37 -10.68
CA ILE A 190 8.07 5.72 -10.84
C ILE A 190 9.43 5.80 -10.16
N GLY A 191 9.55 5.25 -8.96
CA GLY A 191 10.80 5.13 -8.21
C GLY A 191 11.73 4.02 -8.73
N ASP A 192 12.75 3.69 -7.95
CA ASP A 192 13.66 2.58 -8.25
C ASP A 192 12.99 1.22 -8.05
N ILE A 193 12.16 1.10 -6.99
CA ILE A 193 11.41 -0.12 -6.65
C ILE A 193 10.03 0.30 -6.15
N GLY A 194 8.99 -0.43 -6.55
CA GLY A 194 7.65 -0.33 -5.98
C GLY A 194 7.19 -1.64 -5.37
N VAL A 195 6.43 -1.57 -4.27
CA VAL A 195 5.97 -2.76 -3.55
C VAL A 195 4.47 -2.71 -3.33
N PHE A 196 3.77 -3.67 -3.90
CA PHE A 196 2.31 -3.80 -3.81
C PHE A 196 1.89 -4.82 -2.75
N SER A 197 0.68 -4.66 -2.23
CA SER A 197 0.03 -5.60 -1.33
C SER A 197 -1.16 -6.27 -1.99
N PHE A 198 -1.29 -7.57 -1.81
CA PHE A 198 -2.45 -8.35 -2.22
C PHE A 198 -3.18 -8.96 -1.01
N TYR A 199 -3.13 -8.25 0.13
CA TYR A 199 -3.93 -8.59 1.31
C TYR A 199 -5.43 -8.58 0.98
N ALA A 200 -6.24 -9.30 1.76
CA ALA A 200 -7.65 -9.55 1.49
C ALA A 200 -8.51 -8.31 1.17
N THR A 201 -8.18 -7.14 1.72
CA THR A 201 -8.95 -5.90 1.51
C THR A 201 -8.45 -5.04 0.35
N LYS A 202 -7.31 -5.39 -0.28
CA LYS A 202 -6.67 -4.58 -1.31
C LYS A 202 -7.44 -4.61 -2.65
N PRO A 203 -7.20 -3.62 -3.54
CA PRO A 203 -7.89 -3.56 -4.85
C PRO A 203 -7.73 -4.81 -5.71
N LEU A 204 -6.57 -5.45 -5.65
CA LEU A 204 -6.28 -6.79 -6.14
C LEU A 204 -5.90 -7.65 -4.93
N THR A 205 -6.51 -8.81 -4.76
CA THR A 205 -6.21 -9.69 -3.63
C THR A 205 -5.80 -11.09 -4.05
N THR A 206 -4.89 -11.69 -3.27
CA THR A 206 -4.60 -13.13 -3.27
C THR A 206 -4.91 -13.76 -1.90
N GLY A 207 -5.62 -13.01 -1.02
CA GLY A 207 -5.78 -13.32 0.40
C GLY A 207 -4.58 -12.80 1.20
N GLU A 208 -3.43 -13.34 0.95
CA GLU A 208 -2.10 -12.85 1.36
C GLU A 208 -1.17 -12.84 0.14
N GLY A 209 -0.34 -11.81 0.00
CA GLY A 209 0.59 -11.67 -1.11
C GLY A 209 1.08 -10.26 -1.33
N GLY A 210 1.94 -10.12 -2.32
CA GLY A 210 2.46 -8.85 -2.81
C GLY A 210 3.24 -9.02 -4.10
N MET A 211 3.66 -7.90 -4.66
CA MET A 211 4.49 -7.83 -5.84
C MET A 211 5.56 -6.76 -5.66
N VAL A 212 6.78 -7.06 -6.02
CA VAL A 212 7.87 -6.08 -6.10
C VAL A 212 8.14 -5.80 -7.56
N CYS A 213 8.22 -4.52 -7.93
CA CYS A 213 8.44 -4.05 -9.28
C CYS A 213 9.68 -3.16 -9.36
N THR A 214 10.51 -3.37 -10.39
CA THR A 214 11.64 -2.50 -10.69
C THR A 214 11.93 -2.50 -12.19
N LYS A 215 12.57 -1.45 -12.69
CA LYS A 215 13.09 -1.36 -14.06
C LYS A 215 14.58 -1.70 -14.13
N ASP A 216 15.22 -1.93 -12.99
CA ASP A 216 16.65 -2.26 -12.89
C ASP A 216 16.83 -3.79 -12.80
N PRO A 217 17.44 -4.44 -13.81
CA PRO A 217 17.64 -5.89 -13.82
C PRO A 217 18.54 -6.40 -12.68
N GLU A 218 19.49 -5.59 -12.20
CA GLU A 218 20.39 -5.99 -11.11
C GLU A 218 19.66 -5.97 -9.77
N LEU A 219 18.79 -4.97 -9.54
CA LEU A 219 17.91 -4.95 -8.37
C LEU A 219 16.92 -6.13 -8.42
N ALA A 220 16.33 -6.40 -9.59
CA ALA A 220 15.42 -7.55 -9.76
C ALA A 220 16.13 -8.87 -9.44
N LYS A 221 17.34 -9.10 -9.99
CA LYS A 221 18.13 -10.30 -9.73
C LYS A 221 18.49 -10.45 -8.25
N THR A 222 18.92 -9.37 -7.60
CA THR A 222 19.22 -9.36 -6.15
C THR A 222 17.99 -9.79 -5.35
N MET A 223 16.83 -9.18 -5.60
CA MET A 223 15.60 -9.51 -4.90
C MET A 223 15.11 -10.94 -5.21
N GLN A 224 15.27 -11.40 -6.44
CA GLN A 224 14.92 -12.77 -6.83
C GLN A 224 15.72 -13.82 -6.04
N VAL A 225 17.02 -13.61 -5.89
CA VAL A 225 17.91 -14.48 -5.11
C VAL A 225 17.55 -14.41 -3.63
N MET A 226 17.43 -13.18 -3.09
CA MET A 226 17.16 -12.97 -1.68
C MET A 226 15.79 -13.47 -1.24
N ARG A 227 14.74 -13.45 -2.08
CA ARG A 227 13.41 -13.95 -1.70
C ARG A 227 13.35 -15.48 -1.52
N MET A 228 14.38 -16.22 -1.97
CA MET A 228 14.43 -17.68 -1.91
C MET A 228 15.76 -18.17 -1.33
N HIS A 229 15.99 -17.89 -0.05
CA HIS A 229 17.14 -18.37 0.74
C HIS A 229 18.53 -17.97 0.20
N GLY A 230 18.63 -16.99 -0.69
CA GLY A 230 19.90 -16.65 -1.33
C GLY A 230 20.36 -17.67 -2.37
N MET A 231 19.45 -18.50 -2.90
CA MET A 231 19.76 -19.48 -3.93
C MET A 231 19.99 -18.82 -5.28
N ASP A 232 21.06 -19.20 -5.98
CA ASP A 232 21.40 -18.73 -7.34
C ASP A 232 20.51 -19.32 -8.44
N ARG A 233 19.70 -20.35 -8.12
CA ARG A 233 18.76 -21.04 -9.01
C ARG A 233 17.36 -21.13 -8.43
N THR A 234 16.35 -20.96 -9.29
CA THR A 234 14.94 -21.09 -8.87
C THR A 234 14.56 -22.54 -8.60
N THR A 235 13.56 -22.78 -7.74
CA THR A 235 13.03 -24.12 -7.47
C THR A 235 12.48 -24.75 -8.75
N TRP A 236 11.79 -23.97 -9.59
CA TRP A 236 11.23 -24.43 -10.85
C TRP A 236 12.34 -24.94 -11.81
N ASP A 237 13.41 -24.16 -12.01
CA ASP A 237 14.52 -24.54 -12.89
C ASP A 237 15.22 -25.84 -12.45
N ARG A 238 15.30 -26.08 -11.13
CA ARG A 238 15.94 -27.28 -10.58
C ARG A 238 15.19 -28.57 -10.93
N TYR A 239 13.86 -28.50 -11.05
CA TYR A 239 13.03 -29.69 -11.26
C TYR A 239 12.57 -29.86 -12.71
N THR A 240 12.56 -28.81 -13.52
CA THR A 240 11.99 -28.84 -14.88
C THR A 240 13.03 -28.68 -16.01
N SER A 241 14.21 -28.15 -15.71
CA SER A 241 15.26 -27.99 -16.74
C SER A 241 15.80 -29.35 -17.20
N PRO A 242 16.00 -29.54 -18.54
CA PRO A 242 16.67 -30.73 -19.08
C PRO A 242 18.09 -30.93 -18.54
N LYS A 243 18.74 -29.89 -18.10
CA LYS A 243 19.98 -29.89 -17.33
C LYS A 243 19.68 -29.89 -15.83
N ALA A 244 18.65 -30.62 -15.40
CA ALA A 244 18.26 -30.74 -14.01
C ALA A 244 19.47 -31.15 -13.18
N SER A 245 20.15 -30.17 -12.62
CA SER A 245 21.23 -30.39 -11.69
C SER A 245 20.67 -30.00 -10.31
N TRP A 246 20.77 -30.93 -9.38
CA TRP A 246 20.49 -30.66 -7.96
C TRP A 246 21.50 -29.66 -7.37
N GLN A 247 22.56 -29.33 -8.11
CA GLN A 247 23.58 -28.37 -7.71
C GLN A 247 23.02 -26.94 -7.78
N TYR A 248 23.13 -26.22 -6.68
CA TYR A 248 22.89 -24.80 -6.53
C TYR A 248 23.83 -24.23 -5.48
N ASP A 249 24.04 -22.94 -5.47
CA ASP A 249 24.84 -22.26 -4.45
C ASP A 249 23.94 -21.33 -3.61
N ILE A 250 24.35 -21.11 -2.35
CA ILE A 250 23.78 -20.13 -1.44
C ILE A 250 24.74 -18.94 -1.41
N VAL A 251 24.42 -17.91 -2.16
CA VAL A 251 25.31 -16.75 -2.35
C VAL A 251 25.08 -15.64 -1.31
N ALA A 252 24.00 -15.73 -0.52
CA ALA A 252 23.67 -14.76 0.54
C ALA A 252 22.71 -15.40 1.55
N PRO A 253 22.61 -14.86 2.80
CA PRO A 253 21.61 -15.26 3.79
C PRO A 253 20.24 -14.69 3.41
N GLY A 254 19.58 -15.31 2.44
CA GLY A 254 18.28 -14.86 1.93
C GLY A 254 17.10 -15.27 2.81
N PHE A 255 15.92 -14.82 2.41
CA PHE A 255 14.64 -15.01 3.11
C PHE A 255 13.79 -16.09 2.44
N LYS A 256 12.68 -16.46 3.08
CA LYS A 256 11.64 -17.32 2.49
C LYS A 256 10.37 -16.48 2.26
N PHE A 257 10.37 -15.72 1.17
CA PHE A 257 9.35 -14.70 0.87
C PHE A 257 8.59 -14.92 -0.43
N ASN A 258 8.76 -16.08 -1.06
CA ASN A 258 8.10 -16.41 -2.32
C ASN A 258 6.58 -16.59 -2.16
N LEU A 259 5.82 -16.27 -3.21
CA LEU A 259 4.39 -16.53 -3.33
C LEU A 259 4.16 -17.93 -3.91
N PRO A 260 3.26 -18.78 -3.38
CA PRO A 260 2.91 -20.07 -3.96
C PRO A 260 1.92 -19.96 -5.13
N ASP A 261 1.92 -20.98 -6.02
CA ASP A 261 1.06 -21.03 -7.21
C ASP A 261 -0.44 -20.96 -6.87
N ILE A 262 -0.87 -21.51 -5.73
CA ILE A 262 -2.27 -21.42 -5.28
C ILE A 262 -2.74 -19.97 -5.17
N LEU A 263 -1.96 -19.11 -4.52
CA LEU A 263 -2.30 -17.70 -4.33
C LEU A 263 -2.08 -16.90 -5.62
N SER A 264 -1.07 -17.25 -6.40
CA SER A 264 -0.82 -16.65 -7.72
C SER A 264 -1.97 -16.92 -8.71
N ALA A 265 -2.63 -18.07 -8.61
CA ALA A 265 -3.81 -18.38 -9.43
C ALA A 265 -4.97 -17.41 -9.18
N ILE A 266 -5.23 -17.07 -7.90
CA ILE A 266 -6.21 -16.03 -7.54
C ILE A 266 -5.77 -14.70 -8.15
N GLY A 267 -4.50 -14.30 -7.95
CA GLY A 267 -3.94 -13.04 -8.44
C GLY A 267 -4.08 -12.84 -9.94
N ARG A 268 -3.88 -13.89 -10.74
CA ARG A 268 -4.05 -13.85 -12.19
C ARG A 268 -5.49 -13.56 -12.62
N VAL A 269 -6.48 -14.13 -11.93
CA VAL A 269 -7.89 -13.86 -12.20
C VAL A 269 -8.25 -12.43 -11.78
N GLN A 270 -7.82 -12.02 -10.58
CA GLN A 270 -8.04 -10.68 -10.06
C GLN A 270 -7.41 -9.60 -10.96
N LEU A 271 -6.20 -9.86 -11.50
CA LEU A 271 -5.53 -8.94 -12.42
C LEU A 271 -6.36 -8.65 -13.68
N LYS A 272 -7.03 -9.64 -14.24
CA LYS A 272 -7.92 -9.47 -15.40
C LYS A 272 -9.14 -8.60 -15.09
N LYS A 273 -9.58 -8.56 -13.83
CA LYS A 273 -10.73 -7.78 -13.35
C LYS A 273 -10.35 -6.37 -12.90
N THR A 274 -9.07 -6.02 -12.89
CA THR A 274 -8.56 -4.77 -12.29
C THR A 274 -9.27 -3.52 -12.80
N ASN A 275 -9.47 -3.38 -14.12
CA ASN A 275 -10.10 -2.19 -14.70
C ASN A 275 -11.58 -2.08 -14.30
N ASP A 276 -12.31 -3.20 -14.27
CA ASP A 276 -13.71 -3.23 -13.79
C ASP A 276 -13.78 -2.84 -12.31
N PHE A 277 -12.91 -3.39 -11.48
CA PHE A 277 -12.84 -3.05 -10.04
C PHE A 277 -12.48 -1.58 -9.80
N PHE A 278 -11.59 -1.03 -10.60
CA PHE A 278 -11.22 0.38 -10.54
C PHE A 278 -12.41 1.29 -10.86
N GLU A 279 -13.13 1.05 -11.96
CA GLU A 279 -14.29 1.86 -12.35
C GLU A 279 -15.43 1.75 -11.32
N LYS A 280 -15.67 0.57 -10.75
CA LYS A 280 -16.66 0.38 -9.69
C LYS A 280 -16.30 1.16 -8.42
N ARG A 281 -15.04 1.13 -7.98
CA ARG A 281 -14.57 1.93 -6.82
C ARG A 281 -14.70 3.42 -7.08
N LYS A 282 -14.32 3.88 -8.26
CA LYS A 282 -14.45 5.27 -8.70
C LYS A 282 -15.92 5.72 -8.69
N HIS A 283 -16.83 4.86 -9.13
CA HIS A 283 -18.27 5.14 -9.10
C HIS A 283 -18.78 5.36 -7.66
N ILE A 284 -18.46 4.45 -6.73
CA ILE A 284 -18.87 4.60 -5.32
C ILE A 284 -18.25 5.86 -4.69
N ALA A 285 -16.96 6.13 -4.95
CA ALA A 285 -16.32 7.37 -4.48
C ALA A 285 -17.02 8.63 -5.01
N ALA A 286 -17.45 8.61 -6.27
CA ALA A 286 -18.21 9.72 -6.86
C ALA A 286 -19.59 9.91 -6.20
N LEU A 287 -20.28 8.82 -5.82
CA LEU A 287 -21.53 8.91 -5.05
C LEU A 287 -21.29 9.58 -3.70
N TYR A 288 -20.25 9.19 -2.97
CA TYR A 288 -19.85 9.83 -1.71
C TYR A 288 -19.52 11.29 -1.88
N ASN A 289 -18.68 11.64 -2.86
CA ASN A 289 -18.32 13.04 -3.15
C ASN A 289 -19.57 13.89 -3.43
N ASN A 290 -20.51 13.38 -4.22
CA ASN A 290 -21.77 14.06 -4.52
C ASN A 290 -22.68 14.18 -3.28
N GLY A 291 -22.73 13.14 -2.45
CA GLY A 291 -23.54 13.12 -1.23
C GLY A 291 -23.04 14.06 -0.15
N PHE A 292 -21.73 14.33 -0.12
CA PHE A 292 -21.11 15.14 0.94
C PHE A 292 -20.70 16.54 0.52
N LYS A 293 -20.78 16.93 -0.76
CA LYS A 293 -20.30 18.22 -1.28
C LYS A 293 -20.85 19.46 -0.56
N ASP A 294 -22.10 19.38 -0.06
CA ASP A 294 -22.80 20.48 0.60
C ASP A 294 -22.93 20.26 2.13
N VAL A 295 -22.18 19.31 2.69
CA VAL A 295 -22.22 18.96 4.11
C VAL A 295 -21.06 19.63 4.84
N ASP A 296 -21.32 20.69 5.60
CA ASP A 296 -20.31 21.58 6.18
C ASP A 296 -19.44 20.92 7.28
N PHE A 297 -19.91 19.86 7.93
CA PHE A 297 -19.15 19.09 8.91
C PHE A 297 -18.34 17.92 8.27
N VAL A 298 -18.37 17.76 6.94
CA VAL A 298 -17.58 16.78 6.21
C VAL A 298 -16.61 17.48 5.26
N GLN A 299 -15.37 17.00 5.24
CA GLN A 299 -14.41 17.31 4.21
C GLN A 299 -14.13 16.03 3.40
N ILE A 300 -14.44 16.06 2.11
CA ILE A 300 -14.15 14.95 1.19
C ILE A 300 -12.63 14.74 1.04
N PRO A 301 -12.17 13.51 0.76
CA PRO A 301 -10.75 13.24 0.54
C PRO A 301 -10.23 14.02 -0.67
N PRO A 302 -8.92 14.38 -0.68
CA PRO A 302 -8.30 14.91 -1.88
C PRO A 302 -8.38 13.88 -3.00
N ASP A 303 -8.71 14.34 -4.19
CA ASP A 303 -8.75 13.51 -5.40
C ASP A 303 -7.65 13.97 -6.36
N SER A 304 -6.96 13.01 -6.94
CA SER A 304 -6.01 13.21 -8.03
C SER A 304 -6.39 12.34 -9.22
N ASP A 305 -6.10 12.79 -10.41
CA ASP A 305 -6.26 12.00 -11.62
C ASP A 305 -5.56 10.64 -11.45
N GLY A 306 -6.30 9.56 -11.74
CA GLY A 306 -5.78 8.20 -11.64
C GLY A 306 -5.71 7.60 -10.23
N ASN A 307 -6.35 8.20 -9.21
CA ASN A 307 -6.47 7.64 -7.87
C ASN A 307 -7.17 6.27 -7.89
N ALA A 308 -6.55 5.24 -7.33
CA ALA A 308 -7.11 3.88 -7.28
C ALA A 308 -8.35 3.72 -6.39
N TRP A 309 -8.67 4.72 -5.57
CA TRP A 309 -9.78 4.67 -4.61
C TRP A 309 -9.79 3.37 -3.79
N HIS A 310 -8.61 3.00 -3.27
CA HIS A 310 -8.53 1.85 -2.35
C HIS A 310 -9.35 2.11 -1.10
N LEU A 311 -9.24 3.32 -0.54
CA LEU A 311 -9.97 3.76 0.64
C LEU A 311 -10.66 5.10 0.38
N TYR A 312 -11.82 5.31 1.01
CA TYR A 312 -12.46 6.62 1.09
C TYR A 312 -12.24 7.20 2.49
N LEU A 313 -11.29 8.12 2.61
CA LEU A 313 -10.88 8.75 3.88
C LEU A 313 -11.67 10.04 4.10
N MET A 314 -12.90 9.92 4.63
CA MET A 314 -13.72 11.07 5.02
C MET A 314 -13.10 11.77 6.23
N ARG A 315 -13.04 13.09 6.22
CA ARG A 315 -12.59 13.91 7.36
C ARG A 315 -13.75 14.69 7.96
N LEU A 316 -13.81 14.75 9.27
CA LEU A 316 -14.79 15.56 10.00
C LEU A 316 -14.24 16.98 10.26
N ASN A 317 -15.07 17.99 10.12
CA ASN A 317 -14.83 19.33 10.63
C ASN A 317 -15.33 19.37 12.09
N LEU A 318 -14.44 19.02 13.03
CA LEU A 318 -14.81 18.80 14.44
C LEU A 318 -15.38 20.05 15.12
N GLU A 319 -15.00 21.25 14.67
CA GLU A 319 -15.55 22.53 15.16
C GLU A 319 -17.04 22.71 14.82
N LYS A 320 -17.56 21.93 13.88
CA LYS A 320 -18.99 21.89 13.51
C LYS A 320 -19.78 20.81 14.26
N LEU A 321 -19.13 20.03 15.10
CA LEU A 321 -19.73 18.89 15.77
C LEU A 321 -19.59 18.97 17.30
N LYS A 322 -20.59 18.46 18.03
CA LYS A 322 -20.57 18.32 19.49
C LYS A 322 -19.87 17.05 19.96
N ILE A 323 -19.55 16.15 19.05
CA ILE A 323 -18.94 14.84 19.29
C ILE A 323 -17.62 14.75 18.53
N ASP A 324 -16.69 13.93 19.05
CA ASP A 324 -15.45 13.64 18.39
C ASP A 324 -15.60 12.53 17.32
N ARG A 325 -14.49 12.24 16.63
CA ARG A 325 -14.42 11.22 15.59
C ARG A 325 -14.75 9.81 16.11
N ASP A 326 -14.34 9.48 17.32
CA ASP A 326 -14.53 8.12 17.87
C ASP A 326 -16.00 7.88 18.21
N GLU A 327 -16.66 8.85 18.79
CA GLU A 327 -18.11 8.80 19.04
C GLU A 327 -18.90 8.79 17.72
N PHE A 328 -18.49 9.58 16.72
CA PHE A 328 -19.11 9.56 15.41
C PHE A 328 -18.99 8.16 14.76
N SER A 329 -17.81 7.55 14.82
CA SER A 329 -17.56 6.19 14.31
C SER A 329 -18.40 5.14 15.04
N ARG A 330 -18.56 5.26 16.37
CA ARG A 330 -19.40 4.39 17.18
C ARG A 330 -20.86 4.47 16.76
N GLN A 331 -21.37 5.68 16.50
CA GLN A 331 -22.75 5.88 16.02
C GLN A 331 -22.95 5.32 14.60
N LEU A 332 -21.97 5.43 13.70
CA LEU A 332 -22.02 4.78 12.38
C LEU A 332 -22.16 3.26 12.51
N GLN A 333 -21.36 2.64 13.37
CA GLN A 333 -21.44 1.19 13.61
C GLN A 333 -22.79 0.78 14.21
N GLN A 334 -23.37 1.57 15.11
CA GLN A 334 -24.72 1.35 15.66
C GLN A 334 -25.83 1.49 14.61
N ASN A 335 -25.61 2.30 13.56
CA ASN A 335 -26.49 2.39 12.41
C ASN A 335 -26.19 1.32 11.33
N GLY A 336 -25.37 0.30 11.65
CA GLY A 336 -25.06 -0.82 10.77
C GLY A 336 -24.02 -0.52 9.69
N ILE A 337 -23.27 0.57 9.79
CA ILE A 337 -22.22 0.94 8.85
C ILE A 337 -20.86 0.54 9.41
N GLY A 338 -20.17 -0.38 8.74
CA GLY A 338 -18.82 -0.79 9.09
C GLY A 338 -17.82 0.28 8.67
N VAL A 339 -17.07 0.80 9.64
CA VAL A 339 -16.03 1.80 9.40
C VAL A 339 -14.70 1.34 9.97
N SER A 340 -13.61 1.95 9.51
CA SER A 340 -12.26 1.69 9.98
C SER A 340 -11.47 2.99 10.06
N MET A 341 -10.19 2.86 10.38
CA MET A 341 -9.25 3.98 10.45
C MET A 341 -7.93 3.61 9.79
N HIS A 342 -7.51 4.45 8.85
CA HIS A 342 -6.25 4.31 8.13
C HIS A 342 -5.52 5.67 8.08
N PHE A 343 -4.50 5.89 8.94
CA PHE A 343 -3.98 4.98 9.95
C PHE A 343 -3.86 5.69 11.29
N ILE A 344 -3.61 4.91 12.37
CA ILE A 344 -3.10 5.49 13.61
C ILE A 344 -1.62 5.82 13.36
N PRO A 345 -1.20 7.09 13.47
CA PRO A 345 0.19 7.46 13.26
C PRO A 345 1.14 6.74 14.22
N LEU A 346 2.34 6.40 13.74
CA LEU A 346 3.27 5.55 14.48
C LEU A 346 3.69 6.13 15.82
N PHE A 347 3.70 7.45 15.98
CA PHE A 347 4.01 8.10 17.26
C PHE A 347 2.97 7.87 18.36
N HIS A 348 1.83 7.22 18.09
CA HIS A 348 0.89 6.78 19.12
C HIS A 348 1.20 5.38 19.66
N PHE A 349 2.15 4.66 19.10
CA PHE A 349 2.50 3.31 19.53
C PHE A 349 3.74 3.28 20.45
N SER A 350 3.64 2.55 21.55
CA SER A 350 4.66 2.46 22.58
C SER A 350 6.05 2.05 22.07
N TYR A 351 6.12 1.14 21.08
CA TYR A 351 7.41 0.73 20.50
C TYR A 351 8.18 1.94 19.96
N TRP A 352 7.53 2.80 19.18
CA TRP A 352 8.15 3.94 18.53
C TRP A 352 8.47 5.06 19.54
N GLN A 353 7.58 5.32 20.50
CA GLN A 353 7.79 6.29 21.58
C GLN A 353 8.99 5.92 22.46
N ASN A 354 9.20 4.61 22.69
CA ASN A 354 10.34 4.13 23.48
C ASN A 354 11.69 4.20 22.73
N LEU A 355 11.67 4.28 21.41
CA LEU A 355 12.90 4.44 20.61
C LEU A 355 13.40 5.87 20.57
N ASP A 356 12.50 6.84 20.56
CA ASP A 356 12.82 8.26 20.45
C ASP A 356 11.77 9.07 21.24
N ALA A 357 12.19 9.71 22.32
CA ALA A 357 11.33 10.53 23.16
C ALA A 357 10.77 11.77 22.44
N ASP A 358 11.46 12.22 21.39
CA ASP A 358 11.02 13.35 20.55
C ASP A 358 10.06 12.91 19.45
N PHE A 359 9.78 11.62 19.29
CA PHE A 359 8.81 11.11 18.32
C PHE A 359 7.39 11.24 18.85
N THR A 360 6.87 12.46 18.85
CA THR A 360 5.57 12.84 19.43
C THR A 360 4.68 13.54 18.40
N LYS A 361 3.38 13.61 18.70
CA LYS A 361 2.38 14.26 17.83
C LYS A 361 2.66 15.76 17.59
N GLU A 362 3.34 16.43 18.53
CA GLU A 362 3.71 17.85 18.44
C GLU A 362 4.69 18.10 17.29
N ASN A 363 5.55 17.12 16.98
CA ASN A 363 6.51 17.19 15.89
C ASN A 363 5.91 16.81 14.53
N PHE A 364 4.71 16.22 14.52
CA PHE A 364 3.98 15.82 13.32
C PHE A 364 2.53 16.34 13.31
N PRO A 365 2.35 17.67 13.39
CA PRO A 365 1.03 18.27 13.60
C PRO A 365 0.04 18.02 12.45
N ASN A 366 0.52 17.86 11.22
CA ASN A 366 -0.35 17.56 10.09
C ASN A 366 -0.85 16.09 10.17
N ALA A 367 0.02 15.14 10.46
CA ALA A 367 -0.36 13.74 10.64
C ALA A 367 -1.37 13.57 11.78
N GLU A 368 -1.15 14.23 12.92
CA GLU A 368 -2.09 14.22 14.05
C GLU A 368 -3.43 14.84 13.67
N ASN A 369 -3.43 16.02 13.01
CA ASN A 369 -4.65 16.67 12.56
C ASN A 369 -5.47 15.82 11.58
N GLN A 370 -4.82 15.06 10.68
CA GLN A 370 -5.53 14.11 9.82
C GLN A 370 -6.09 12.95 10.65
N PHE A 371 -5.31 12.40 11.57
CA PHE A 371 -5.72 11.25 12.38
C PHE A 371 -6.97 11.50 13.22
N ILE A 372 -7.01 12.62 13.95
CA ILE A 372 -8.12 12.89 14.89
C ILE A 372 -9.46 13.15 14.19
N ARG A 373 -9.47 13.37 12.86
CA ARG A 373 -10.65 13.72 12.06
C ARG A 373 -11.08 12.64 11.09
N THR A 374 -10.22 11.68 10.78
CA THR A 374 -10.44 10.73 9.67
C THR A 374 -11.28 9.54 10.08
N ILE A 375 -12.28 9.22 9.26
CA ILE A 375 -13.03 7.95 9.27
C ILE A 375 -12.92 7.34 7.88
N THR A 376 -12.53 6.06 7.82
CA THR A 376 -12.54 5.32 6.56
C THR A 376 -13.91 4.71 6.33
N LEU A 377 -14.62 5.17 5.31
CA LEU A 377 -15.92 4.67 4.91
C LEU A 377 -15.81 3.36 4.09
N PRO A 378 -16.87 2.56 4.03
CA PRO A 378 -16.92 1.35 3.22
C PRO A 378 -16.67 1.63 1.75
N LEU A 379 -15.78 0.83 1.11
CA LEU A 379 -15.53 0.93 -0.33
C LEU A 379 -14.95 -0.38 -0.88
N TRP A 380 -15.70 -1.11 -1.70
CA TRP A 380 -15.22 -2.30 -2.42
C TRP A 380 -15.95 -2.49 -3.75
N PRO A 381 -15.43 -3.32 -4.71
CA PRO A 381 -15.97 -3.38 -6.09
C PRO A 381 -17.45 -3.79 -6.21
N ASP A 382 -17.92 -4.72 -5.37
CA ASP A 382 -19.31 -5.21 -5.43
C ASP A 382 -20.24 -4.48 -4.45
N MET A 383 -19.85 -3.30 -3.96
CA MET A 383 -20.70 -2.44 -3.17
C MET A 383 -21.80 -1.86 -4.06
N THR A 384 -23.07 -1.97 -3.61
CA THR A 384 -24.21 -1.43 -4.35
C THR A 384 -24.40 0.07 -4.10
N ASP A 385 -25.06 0.76 -5.02
CA ASP A 385 -25.44 2.16 -4.86
C ASP A 385 -26.31 2.36 -3.60
N GLU A 386 -27.19 1.40 -3.29
CA GLU A 386 -28.01 1.42 -2.07
C GLU A 386 -27.15 1.44 -0.81
N MET A 387 -26.11 0.60 -0.74
CA MET A 387 -25.14 0.58 0.38
C MET A 387 -24.40 1.92 0.50
N ALA A 388 -24.06 2.54 -0.63
CA ALA A 388 -23.43 3.86 -0.64
C ALA A 388 -24.40 4.94 -0.11
N TYR A 389 -25.65 4.96 -0.57
CA TYR A 389 -26.68 5.90 -0.06
C TYR A 389 -27.01 5.64 1.41
N ASP A 390 -27.07 4.39 1.88
CA ASP A 390 -27.24 4.08 3.30
C ASP A 390 -26.12 4.68 4.15
N THR A 391 -24.88 4.59 3.66
CA THR A 391 -23.71 5.19 4.32
C THR A 391 -23.79 6.71 4.33
N ILE A 392 -24.13 7.35 3.20
CA ILE A 392 -24.32 8.80 3.09
C ILE A 392 -25.40 9.28 4.07
N ASN A 393 -26.56 8.63 4.06
CA ASN A 393 -27.69 9.00 4.92
C ASN A 393 -27.36 8.85 6.41
N ALA A 394 -26.61 7.80 6.79
CA ALA A 394 -26.16 7.61 8.17
C ALA A 394 -25.18 8.74 8.60
N VAL A 395 -24.21 9.08 7.75
CA VAL A 395 -23.27 10.19 8.02
C VAL A 395 -24.02 11.51 8.19
N ILE A 396 -24.92 11.86 7.26
CA ILE A 396 -25.68 13.12 7.30
C ILE A 396 -26.58 13.17 8.54
N LYS A 397 -27.31 12.09 8.86
CA LYS A 397 -28.17 11.99 10.04
C LYS A 397 -27.37 12.24 11.32
N ILE A 398 -26.29 11.47 11.54
CA ILE A 398 -25.47 11.56 12.76
C ILE A 398 -24.88 12.98 12.91
N GLY A 399 -24.33 13.52 11.84
CA GLY A 399 -23.74 14.87 11.89
C GLY A 399 -24.79 15.96 12.16
N SER A 400 -25.98 15.86 11.56
CA SER A 400 -27.07 16.82 11.79
C SER A 400 -27.61 16.76 13.23
N GLU A 401 -27.75 15.55 13.80
CA GLU A 401 -28.17 15.37 15.20
C GLU A 401 -27.13 15.89 16.21
N ASN A 402 -25.87 15.92 15.82
CA ASN A 402 -24.74 16.36 16.65
C ASN A 402 -24.11 17.68 16.18
N HIS A 403 -24.77 18.46 15.34
CA HIS A 403 -24.23 19.70 14.83
C HIS A 403 -24.02 20.72 15.95
N ALA A 404 -22.87 21.39 15.99
CA ALA A 404 -22.62 22.53 16.86
C ALA A 404 -23.34 23.74 16.27
N CYS A 405 -24.15 24.41 17.08
CA CYS A 405 -24.93 25.60 16.70
C CYS A 405 -24.00 26.78 16.42
#